data_601be9e8c6b6831f3983a0137056f4f7
#
_entry.id   601be9e8c6b6831f3983a0137056f4f7
#
_cell.length_a   1.000
_cell.length_b   1.000
_cell.length_c   1.000
_cell.angle_alpha   90.00
_cell.angle_beta   90.00
_cell.angle_gamma   90.00
#
_symmetry.space_group_name_H-M   'P 1'
#
loop_
_entity.id
_entity.type
_entity.pdbx_description
1 polymer ?
#
loop_
_entity_poly.entity_id
_entity_poly.type
_entity_poly.pdbx_seq_one_letter_code
_entity_poly.pdbx_strand_id
1 'polypeptide(L)'
;MSHAVSIGEAVRQFLRENNLEKPLSEQHISDFWKAAVGSVVVPYTKNIEIKDTTLFVKISNAALRNELFMQRFTIVRRINEQAGYQIINDLRLS
;
A
#
# COMPACT_ATOMS: atom_id res chain seq x y z
N MET A 1 11.78 30.51 3.03
CA MET A 1 11.67 29.76 2.98
C MET A 1 10.83 29.15 2.96
N SER A 2 10.54 28.77 2.70
CA SER A 2 9.72 28.23 2.76
C SER A 2 9.50 27.47 2.97
N HIS A 3 9.33 27.10 3.05
CA HIS A 3 8.98 26.51 3.13
C HIS A 3 7.98 25.83 3.39
N ALA A 4 7.40 25.68 3.15
CA ALA A 4 6.08 25.09 3.28
C ALA A 4 6.01 23.65 2.77
N VAL A 5 7.02 22.93 3.02
CA VAL A 5 7.09 21.49 2.72
C VAL A 5 6.55 20.76 3.94
N SER A 6 5.52 19.90 3.76
CA SER A 6 5.02 19.09 4.85
C SER A 6 6.07 18.10 5.32
N ILE A 7 5.95 17.63 6.56
CA ILE A 7 6.86 16.64 7.11
C ILE A 7 6.86 15.39 6.24
N GLY A 8 5.69 14.93 5.79
CA GLY A 8 5.59 13.76 4.91
C GLY A 8 6.32 13.96 3.59
N GLU A 9 6.22 15.16 3.04
CA GLU A 9 6.87 15.48 1.78
C GLU A 9 8.39 15.56 1.95
N ALA A 10 8.86 16.13 3.05
CA ALA A 10 10.28 16.20 3.35
C ALA A 10 10.89 14.81 3.54
N VAL A 11 10.18 13.93 4.24
CA VAL A 11 10.64 12.54 4.45
C VAL A 11 10.68 11.80 3.12
N ARG A 12 9.66 11.95 2.29
CA ARG A 12 9.61 11.30 0.99
C ARG A 12 10.75 11.75 0.10
N GLN A 13 11.04 13.04 0.10
CA GLN A 13 12.16 13.59 -0.67
C GLN A 13 13.50 13.04 -0.19
N PHE A 14 13.67 12.94 1.13
CA PHE A 14 14.87 12.36 1.71
C PHE A 14 15.06 10.91 1.26
N LEU A 15 14.00 10.10 1.34
CA LEU A 15 14.06 8.70 0.95
C LEU A 15 14.41 8.54 -0.53
N ARG A 16 13.84 9.40 -1.36
CA ARG A 16 14.09 9.37 -2.80
C ARG A 16 15.54 9.71 -3.12
N GLU A 17 16.06 10.75 -2.49
CA GLU A 17 17.43 11.20 -2.72
C GLU A 17 18.46 10.17 -2.27
N ASN A 18 18.09 9.33 -1.29
CA ASN A 18 18.98 8.33 -0.74
C ASN A 18 18.67 6.91 -1.24
N ASN A 19 17.77 6.78 -2.21
CA ASN A 19 17.34 5.49 -2.77
C ASN A 19 16.77 4.54 -1.73
N LEU A 20 16.12 5.07 -0.70
CA LEU A 20 15.53 4.27 0.36
C LEU A 20 14.01 4.16 0.27
N GLU A 21 13.39 4.91 -0.63
CA GLU A 21 11.94 5.00 -0.72
C GLU A 21 11.29 3.64 -0.98
N LYS A 22 11.76 2.95 -2.02
CA LYS A 22 11.16 1.69 -2.44
C LYS A 22 11.34 0.58 -1.40
N PRO A 23 12.52 0.37 -0.83
CA PRO A 23 12.69 -0.63 0.21
C PRO A 23 11.84 -0.35 1.45
N LEU A 24 11.69 0.91 1.87
CA LEU A 24 10.85 1.25 3.01
C LEU A 24 9.38 1.00 2.71
N SER A 25 8.93 1.36 1.52
CA SER A 25 7.56 1.09 1.11
C SER A 25 7.27 -0.41 1.12
N GLU A 26 8.20 -1.21 0.62
CA GLU A 26 8.04 -2.65 0.61
C GLU A 26 8.02 -3.23 2.02
N GLN A 27 8.83 -2.70 2.93
CA GLN A 27 8.85 -3.15 4.33
C GLN A 27 7.53 -2.90 5.03
N HIS A 28 6.86 -1.81 4.71
CA HIS A 28 5.65 -1.40 5.42
C HIS A 28 4.37 -1.76 4.68
N ILE A 29 4.47 -2.33 3.49
CA ILE A 29 3.27 -2.59 2.68
C ILE A 29 2.30 -3.56 3.36
N SER A 30 2.82 -4.53 4.11
CA SER A 30 1.96 -5.46 4.86
C SER A 30 1.16 -4.75 5.93
N ASP A 31 1.76 -3.78 6.60
CA ASP A 31 1.07 -2.99 7.62
C ASP A 31 0.00 -2.11 6.99
N PHE A 32 0.31 -1.49 5.86
CA PHE A 32 -0.66 -0.66 5.13
C PHE A 32 -1.84 -1.51 4.65
N TRP A 33 -1.55 -2.70 4.16
CA TRP A 33 -2.58 -3.64 3.72
C TRP A 33 -3.50 -4.00 4.88
N LYS A 34 -2.92 -4.40 6.01
CA LYS A 34 -3.69 -4.78 7.20
C LYS A 34 -4.58 -3.63 7.68
N ALA A 35 -4.04 -2.42 7.71
CA ALA A 35 -4.80 -1.25 8.13
C ALA A 35 -5.94 -0.94 7.16
N ALA A 36 -5.74 -1.20 5.87
CA ALA A 36 -6.74 -0.89 4.85
C ALA A 36 -7.89 -1.90 4.82
N VAL A 37 -7.62 -3.18 5.04
CA VAL A 37 -8.61 -4.25 4.88
C VAL A 37 -9.08 -4.87 6.19
N GLY A 38 -8.34 -4.66 7.27
CA GLY A 38 -8.69 -5.20 8.58
C GLY A 38 -8.05 -6.56 8.86
N SER A 39 -7.99 -6.90 10.15
CA SER A 39 -7.29 -8.10 10.61
C SER A 39 -7.95 -9.40 10.15
N VAL A 40 -9.25 -9.37 9.82
CA VAL A 40 -9.98 -10.54 9.37
C VAL A 40 -9.43 -11.08 8.05
N VAL A 41 -8.90 -10.20 7.20
CA VAL A 41 -8.37 -10.57 5.88
C VAL A 41 -6.97 -11.16 5.97
N VAL A 42 -6.23 -10.84 7.03
CA VAL A 42 -4.83 -11.24 7.17
C VAL A 42 -4.60 -12.75 7.06
N PRO A 43 -5.40 -13.62 7.73
CA PRO A 43 -5.18 -15.07 7.61
C PRO A 43 -5.33 -15.61 6.18
N TYR A 44 -6.07 -14.91 5.34
CA TYR A 44 -6.29 -15.32 3.94
C TYR A 44 -5.31 -14.68 2.98
N THR A 45 -4.48 -13.78 3.47
CA THR A 45 -3.46 -13.10 2.65
C THR A 45 -2.21 -13.96 2.64
N LYS A 46 -1.88 -14.52 1.48
CA LYS A 46 -0.76 -15.47 1.35
C LYS A 46 0.50 -14.82 0.82
N ASN A 47 0.35 -13.73 0.06
CA ASN A 47 1.50 -13.01 -0.45
C ASN A 47 1.12 -11.58 -0.72
N ILE A 48 2.04 -10.66 -0.45
CA ILE A 48 1.87 -9.24 -0.74
C ILE A 48 3.16 -8.78 -1.43
N GLU A 49 3.01 -8.13 -2.57
CA GLU A 49 4.16 -7.70 -3.35
C GLU A 49 3.80 -6.40 -4.05
N ILE A 50 4.72 -5.45 -4.02
CA ILE A 50 4.55 -4.21 -4.75
C ILE A 50 5.54 -4.19 -5.91
N LYS A 51 5.04 -3.86 -7.09
CA LYS A 51 5.86 -3.79 -8.28
C LYS A 51 5.44 -2.55 -9.05
N ASP A 52 6.39 -1.63 -9.21
CA ASP A 52 6.09 -0.31 -9.75
C ASP A 52 5.04 0.37 -8.87
N THR A 53 3.88 0.68 -9.41
CA THR A 53 2.79 1.30 -8.66
C THR A 53 1.59 0.38 -8.51
N THR A 54 1.79 -0.92 -8.70
CA THR A 54 0.72 -1.92 -8.56
C THR A 54 1.02 -2.81 -7.36
N LEU A 55 0.01 -3.00 -6.52
CA LEU A 55 0.08 -3.92 -5.39
C LEU A 55 -0.52 -5.25 -5.83
N PHE A 56 0.26 -6.32 -5.68
CA PHE A 56 -0.19 -7.68 -5.98
C PHE A 56 -0.41 -8.42 -4.68
N VAL A 57 -1.63 -8.92 -4.47
CA VAL A 57 -1.98 -9.65 -3.25
C VAL A 57 -2.61 -10.97 -3.62
N LYS A 58 -2.11 -12.05 -3.02
CA LYS A 58 -2.68 -13.38 -3.20
C LYS A 58 -3.60 -13.69 -2.04
N ILE A 59 -4.86 -13.98 -2.34
CA ILE A 59 -5.90 -14.28 -1.36
C ILE A 59 -6.34 -15.72 -1.54
N SER A 60 -6.32 -16.49 -0.44
CA SER A 60 -6.60 -17.93 -0.49
C SER A 60 -8.10 -18.28 -0.56
N ASN A 61 -8.99 -17.33 -0.38
CA ASN A 61 -10.42 -17.55 -0.40
C ASN A 61 -11.06 -16.79 -1.55
N ALA A 62 -11.74 -17.49 -2.44
CA ALA A 62 -12.29 -16.92 -3.67
C ALA A 62 -13.39 -15.90 -3.39
N ALA A 63 -14.27 -16.17 -2.42
CA ALA A 63 -15.35 -15.25 -2.09
C ALA A 63 -14.80 -13.95 -1.50
N LEU A 64 -13.79 -14.06 -0.62
CA LEU A 64 -13.14 -12.91 -0.04
C LEU A 64 -12.41 -12.10 -1.12
N ARG A 65 -11.71 -12.77 -2.02
CA ARG A 65 -11.01 -12.12 -3.12
C ARG A 65 -11.98 -11.29 -3.97
N ASN A 66 -13.16 -11.84 -4.23
CA ASN A 66 -14.18 -11.16 -5.01
C ASN A 66 -14.68 -9.89 -4.29
N GLU A 67 -14.92 -10.00 -2.99
CA GLU A 67 -15.31 -8.85 -2.17
C GLU A 67 -14.24 -7.75 -2.18
N LEU A 68 -12.99 -8.14 -2.04
CA LEU A 68 -11.88 -7.19 -2.05
C LEU A 68 -11.74 -6.53 -3.41
N PHE A 69 -11.95 -7.28 -4.48
CA PHE A 69 -11.91 -6.75 -5.83
C PHE A 69 -12.96 -5.65 -6.03
N MET A 70 -14.15 -5.87 -5.50
CA MET A 70 -15.23 -4.89 -5.60
C MET A 70 -14.89 -3.60 -4.85
N GLN A 71 -14.04 -3.68 -3.85
CA GLN A 71 -13.63 -2.54 -3.04
C GLN A 71 -12.23 -2.03 -3.38
N ARG A 72 -11.67 -2.44 -4.50
CA ARG A 72 -10.25 -2.18 -4.81
C ARG A 72 -9.88 -0.69 -4.82
N PHE A 73 -10.74 0.17 -5.32
CA PHE A 73 -10.44 1.60 -5.36
C PHE A 73 -10.40 2.21 -3.96
N THR A 74 -11.31 1.77 -3.09
CA THR A 74 -11.32 2.20 -1.70
C THR A 74 -10.07 1.71 -0.98
N ILE A 75 -9.67 0.47 -1.25
CA ILE A 75 -8.46 -0.12 -0.63
C ILE A 75 -7.22 0.64 -1.08
N VAL A 76 -7.09 0.93 -2.37
CA VAL A 76 -5.96 1.72 -2.89
C VAL A 76 -5.89 3.07 -2.18
N ARG A 77 -7.02 3.75 -2.05
CA ARG A 77 -7.06 5.05 -1.37
C ARG A 77 -6.62 4.93 0.09
N ARG A 78 -7.11 3.91 0.79
CA ARG A 78 -6.75 3.72 2.20
C ARG A 78 -5.27 3.43 2.39
N ILE A 79 -4.69 2.64 1.50
CA ILE A 79 -3.27 2.33 1.55
C ILE A 79 -2.46 3.60 1.33
N ASN A 80 -2.83 4.42 0.35
CA ASN A 80 -2.14 5.67 0.08
C ASN A 80 -2.28 6.65 1.25
N GLU A 81 -3.44 6.68 1.90
CA GLU A 81 -3.64 7.48 3.10
C GLU A 81 -2.72 7.03 4.23
N GLN A 82 -2.57 5.73 4.43
CA GLN A 82 -1.67 5.20 5.44
C GLN A 82 -0.21 5.53 5.14
N ALA A 83 0.16 5.47 3.89
CA ALA A 83 1.53 5.77 3.48
C ALA A 83 1.86 7.27 3.51
N GLY A 84 0.84 8.12 3.45
CA GLY A 84 1.02 9.57 3.42
C GLY A 84 1.30 10.13 2.04
N TYR A 85 1.29 9.30 1.01
CA TYR A 85 1.46 9.72 -0.37
C TYR A 85 0.95 8.62 -1.29
N GLN A 86 0.87 8.90 -2.58
CA GLN A 86 0.38 7.91 -3.54
C GLN A 86 1.47 6.88 -3.85
N ILE A 87 1.47 5.80 -3.09
CA ILE A 87 2.44 4.70 -3.23
C ILE A 87 2.01 3.71 -4.30
N ILE A 88 0.69 3.50 -4.46
CA ILE A 88 0.15 2.62 -5.49
C ILE A 88 -1.00 3.32 -6.21
N ASN A 89 -1.28 2.89 -7.45
CA ASN A 89 -2.45 3.34 -8.19
C ASN A 89 -3.34 2.19 -8.65
N ASP A 90 -2.94 0.94 -8.40
CA ASP A 90 -3.74 -0.22 -8.78
C ASP A 90 -3.51 -1.35 -7.78
N LEU A 91 -4.49 -2.24 -7.68
CA LEU A 91 -4.48 -3.43 -6.83
C LEU A 91 -4.88 -4.63 -7.68
N ARG A 92 -4.03 -5.64 -7.71
CA ARG A 92 -4.29 -6.90 -8.40
C ARG A 92 -4.41 -8.02 -7.39
N LEU A 93 -5.52 -8.74 -7.45
CA LEU A 93 -5.82 -9.85 -6.54
C LEU A 93 -5.80 -11.17 -7.30
N SER A 94 -5.22 -12.18 -6.69
CA SER A 94 -5.13 -13.51 -7.31
C SER A 94 -5.37 -14.62 -6.31
#